data_77197588e6f2d04a7b12f505f78d9f5e
#
_entry.id   77197588e6f2d04a7b12f505f78d9f5e
#
_cell.length_a   1.000
_cell.length_b   1.000
_cell.length_c   1.000
_cell.angle_alpha   90.00
_cell.angle_beta   90.00
_cell.angle_gamma   90.00
#
_symmetry.space_group_name_H-M   'P 1'
#
loop_
_entity.id
_entity.type
_entity.pdbx_description
1 polymer ?
#
loop_
_entity_poly.entity_id
_entity_poly.type
_entity_poly.pdbx_seq_one_letter_code
_entity_poly.pdbx_strand_id
1 'polypeptide(L)'
;MTEIHITPHFIVRLSGAGFSVLLIEAGPDPRWNPAVHNAEERYDLNGYCNWEYPAYHKNGTALSWTIDSGACIGGSTSINGLMWYRPTEAEVNKLETLGNPGWNWANLVPYMEAIERFQPPNDIQVQQGAGYDPSGHGFDSQVNISFPTPMRIPGTVGIFKSALPQVFPGLSIGNDLSNRKNRRSSAADGLLWAINQQKDTLVVLANHTVDKVVFEPTEGQEPKAIGVVLAAGADFPVSTVLAGKEGIFAAGSLGSAPILERSGIGNPGILQGVGIVPVVSLPGVGVTLNDQLGTGTSALVFEKYWTDTSIIDGRILFAPEVSLVNLDKVWGAEASTYATDLSSSSSLLARAQSLLGAGGAATLEGAQQILNTTIDLIVNSRLPVAEFIADSYPTVLFAAFWPSQPLSRGHIHINTSSPFSFPVITPRLLSDLFDQAIAVSMARKSRVLFANDAFEDVVQDPFYDPQNIGINGTDEEYLGWYEKTAYGASHWIGSTAMIPQELGGVVSTTLQVYGTRSLRIVDAGILPFQITSHTMSMLYAVAQKAAALILEDA
;
A
#
# COMPACT_ATOMS: atom_id res chain seq x y z
N MET A 1 -6.92 5.60 -2.11
CA MET A 1 -5.51 5.17 -2.29
C MET A 1 -5.54 3.71 -2.66
N THR A 2 -4.65 3.21 -3.46
CA THR A 2 -4.81 1.91 -4.13
C THR A 2 -3.53 1.11 -4.07
N GLU A 3 -3.66 -0.20 -3.93
CA GLU A 3 -2.53 -1.14 -3.93
C GLU A 3 -1.70 -1.02 -5.21
N ILE A 4 -0.37 -1.12 -5.10
CA ILE A 4 0.53 -0.79 -6.21
C ILE A 4 0.99 -2.05 -6.93
N HIS A 5 0.55 -2.20 -8.18
CA HIS A 5 1.04 -3.21 -9.12
C HIS A 5 2.13 -2.57 -10.00
N ILE A 6 3.39 -3.01 -9.87
CA ILE A 6 4.53 -2.37 -10.56
C ILE A 6 5.04 -3.22 -11.72
N THR A 7 4.17 -3.99 -12.32
CA THR A 7 4.50 -4.90 -13.42
C THR A 7 5.32 -4.27 -14.56
N PRO A 8 5.03 -3.06 -15.06
CA PRO A 8 5.73 -2.53 -16.23
C PRO A 8 7.23 -2.28 -16.05
N HIS A 9 7.70 -2.05 -14.84
CA HIS A 9 9.07 -1.57 -14.65
C HIS A 9 10.15 -2.64 -14.90
N PHE A 10 10.06 -3.79 -14.24
CA PHE A 10 11.02 -4.88 -14.46
C PHE A 10 10.86 -5.48 -15.88
N ILE A 11 9.62 -5.51 -16.41
CA ILE A 11 9.30 -5.98 -17.76
C ILE A 11 10.06 -5.19 -18.82
N VAL A 12 10.04 -3.87 -18.71
CA VAL A 12 10.75 -2.97 -19.62
C VAL A 12 12.27 -3.22 -19.58
N ARG A 13 12.80 -3.44 -18.37
CA ARG A 13 14.23 -3.72 -18.19
C ARG A 13 14.63 -5.08 -18.77
N LEU A 14 13.83 -6.13 -18.55
CA LEU A 14 14.06 -7.46 -19.12
C LEU A 14 13.96 -7.44 -20.66
N SER A 15 12.91 -6.82 -21.20
CA SER A 15 12.78 -6.62 -22.66
C SER A 15 13.95 -5.81 -23.23
N GLY A 16 14.44 -4.80 -22.47
CA GLY A 16 15.64 -4.03 -22.78
C GLY A 16 16.92 -4.86 -22.86
N ALA A 17 17.02 -5.91 -22.07
CA ALA A 17 18.12 -6.86 -22.05
C ALA A 17 18.00 -7.96 -23.12
N GLY A 18 16.95 -7.92 -23.96
CA GLY A 18 16.77 -8.85 -25.08
C GLY A 18 15.89 -10.07 -24.78
N PHE A 19 15.27 -10.16 -23.60
CA PHE A 19 14.29 -11.20 -23.32
C PHE A 19 12.96 -10.95 -24.03
N SER A 20 12.35 -12.01 -24.57
CA SER A 20 10.96 -11.96 -25.03
C SER A 20 10.03 -11.98 -23.81
N VAL A 21 9.27 -10.93 -23.60
CA VAL A 21 8.39 -10.75 -22.45
C VAL A 21 6.94 -10.65 -22.90
N LEU A 22 6.05 -11.45 -22.28
CA LEU A 22 4.60 -11.31 -22.36
C LEU A 22 4.09 -10.75 -21.05
N LEU A 23 3.48 -9.56 -21.09
CA LEU A 23 2.72 -8.97 -20.00
C LEU A 23 1.25 -9.36 -20.16
N ILE A 24 0.69 -10.03 -19.15
CA ILE A 24 -0.74 -10.37 -19.08
C ILE A 24 -1.38 -9.50 -18.01
N GLU A 25 -2.42 -8.77 -18.38
CA GLU A 25 -3.15 -7.87 -17.50
C GLU A 25 -4.65 -8.20 -17.55
N ALA A 26 -5.27 -8.34 -16.37
CA ALA A 26 -6.70 -8.67 -16.28
C ALA A 26 -7.60 -7.54 -16.74
N GLY A 27 -7.20 -6.30 -16.50
CA GLY A 27 -7.95 -5.12 -16.88
C GLY A 27 -7.58 -4.52 -18.23
N PRO A 28 -8.19 -3.37 -18.57
CA PRO A 28 -7.97 -2.70 -19.83
C PRO A 28 -6.63 -1.97 -19.95
N ASP A 29 -6.31 -1.50 -21.14
CA ASP A 29 -5.27 -0.51 -21.37
C ASP A 29 -5.86 0.91 -21.25
N PRO A 30 -5.50 1.66 -20.19
CA PRO A 30 -6.13 2.94 -19.90
C PRO A 30 -5.45 4.13 -20.60
N ARG A 31 -4.54 3.92 -21.55
CA ARG A 31 -3.70 5.00 -22.14
C ARG A 31 -4.48 6.18 -22.72
N TRP A 32 -5.73 5.98 -23.06
CA TRP A 32 -6.59 7.02 -23.66
C TRP A 32 -7.65 7.57 -22.69
N ASN A 33 -7.68 7.10 -21.43
CA ASN A 33 -8.63 7.60 -20.46
C ASN A 33 -8.08 8.86 -19.76
N PRO A 34 -8.73 10.04 -19.96
CA PRO A 34 -8.27 11.29 -19.35
C PRO A 34 -8.20 11.24 -17.82
N ALA A 35 -9.16 10.57 -17.16
CA ALA A 35 -9.22 10.48 -15.69
C ALA A 35 -8.02 9.72 -15.08
N VAL A 36 -7.38 8.83 -15.85
CA VAL A 36 -6.13 8.18 -15.41
C VAL A 36 -4.95 9.14 -15.48
N HIS A 37 -4.92 10.00 -16.51
CA HIS A 37 -3.79 10.89 -16.75
C HIS A 37 -3.88 12.22 -16.01
N ASN A 38 -5.10 12.78 -15.93
CA ASN A 38 -5.31 14.03 -15.24
C ASN A 38 -5.33 13.79 -13.74
N ALA A 39 -4.32 14.30 -13.05
CA ALA A 39 -4.24 14.16 -11.62
C ALA A 39 -5.42 14.84 -10.88
N GLU A 40 -6.07 15.84 -11.49
CA GLU A 40 -7.27 16.51 -10.96
C GLU A 40 -8.52 15.63 -11.02
N GLU A 41 -8.54 14.62 -11.88
CA GLU A 41 -9.65 13.68 -12.05
C GLU A 41 -9.40 12.32 -11.38
N ARG A 42 -8.33 12.19 -10.56
CA ARG A 42 -7.90 10.90 -10.01
C ARG A 42 -8.94 10.15 -9.19
N TYR A 43 -9.95 10.83 -8.70
CA TYR A 43 -11.08 10.24 -7.97
C TYR A 43 -12.34 10.05 -8.84
N ASP A 44 -12.31 10.47 -10.12
CA ASP A 44 -13.45 10.40 -11.04
C ASP A 44 -13.44 9.13 -11.91
N LEU A 45 -12.69 8.10 -11.49
CA LEU A 45 -12.55 6.86 -12.26
C LEU A 45 -13.82 5.99 -12.27
N ASN A 46 -14.74 6.21 -11.32
CA ASN A 46 -16.06 5.53 -11.25
C ASN A 46 -15.97 4.00 -11.47
N GLY A 47 -15.08 3.33 -10.75
CA GLY A 47 -14.83 1.90 -10.87
C GLY A 47 -13.99 1.48 -12.09
N TYR A 48 -13.69 2.38 -13.03
CA TYR A 48 -12.80 2.07 -14.15
C TYR A 48 -11.36 1.83 -13.65
N CYS A 49 -10.74 0.76 -14.08
CA CYS A 49 -9.42 0.32 -13.60
C CYS A 49 -9.39 -0.10 -12.12
N ASN A 50 -10.50 -0.47 -11.52
CA ASN A 50 -10.57 -0.80 -10.10
C ASN A 50 -11.24 -2.18 -9.89
N TRP A 51 -10.64 -3.02 -9.04
CA TRP A 51 -11.21 -4.31 -8.68
C TRP A 51 -12.40 -4.21 -7.73
N GLU A 52 -12.42 -3.22 -6.82
CA GLU A 52 -13.45 -3.06 -5.79
C GLU A 52 -13.73 -4.37 -5.02
N TYR A 53 -12.66 -4.99 -4.49
CA TYR A 53 -12.79 -6.27 -3.79
C TYR A 53 -13.73 -6.17 -2.59
N PRO A 54 -14.69 -7.08 -2.42
CA PRO A 54 -15.46 -7.18 -1.19
C PRO A 54 -14.55 -7.65 -0.04
N ALA A 55 -14.75 -7.07 1.14
CA ALA A 55 -14.05 -7.45 2.36
C ALA A 55 -15.04 -7.89 3.43
N TYR A 56 -14.58 -8.72 4.38
CA TYR A 56 -15.45 -9.38 5.33
C TYR A 56 -14.94 -9.27 6.76
N HIS A 57 -15.85 -9.13 7.71
CA HIS A 57 -15.57 -9.34 9.12
C HIS A 57 -15.22 -10.81 9.40
N LYS A 58 -14.60 -11.09 10.56
CA LYS A 58 -14.26 -12.46 11.00
C LYS A 58 -15.48 -13.41 11.04
N ASN A 59 -16.69 -12.89 11.26
CA ASN A 59 -17.92 -13.65 11.28
C ASN A 59 -18.52 -13.89 9.88
N GLY A 60 -17.86 -13.46 8.81
CA GLY A 60 -18.30 -13.61 7.42
C GLY A 60 -19.29 -12.55 6.94
N THR A 61 -19.68 -11.55 7.77
CA THR A 61 -20.49 -10.43 7.29
C THR A 61 -19.64 -9.47 6.46
N ALA A 62 -20.20 -8.95 5.36
CA ALA A 62 -19.52 -8.00 4.51
C ALA A 62 -19.24 -6.69 5.26
N LEU A 63 -18.07 -6.10 5.03
CA LEU A 63 -17.77 -4.73 5.41
C LEU A 63 -18.60 -3.75 4.57
N SER A 64 -18.81 -2.55 5.06
CA SER A 64 -19.59 -1.50 4.38
C SER A 64 -18.82 -0.82 3.23
N TRP A 65 -17.57 -1.18 3.01
CA TRP A 65 -16.69 -0.63 1.99
C TRP A 65 -15.97 -1.74 1.21
N THR A 66 -15.53 -1.42 0.00
CA THR A 66 -14.73 -2.28 -0.86
C THR A 66 -13.26 -1.90 -0.78
N ILE A 67 -12.40 -2.83 -1.14
CA ILE A 67 -10.96 -2.59 -1.24
C ILE A 67 -10.62 -2.22 -2.67
N ASP A 68 -10.09 -1.01 -2.84
CA ASP A 68 -9.62 -0.53 -4.12
C ASP A 68 -8.26 -1.12 -4.47
N SER A 69 -8.14 -1.65 -5.68
CA SER A 69 -6.91 -2.18 -6.24
C SER A 69 -6.90 -2.01 -7.76
N GLY A 70 -5.77 -1.62 -8.34
CA GLY A 70 -5.72 -1.32 -9.77
C GLY A 70 -5.97 -2.53 -10.64
N ALA A 71 -6.94 -2.41 -11.56
CA ALA A 71 -7.36 -3.42 -12.52
C ALA A 71 -7.15 -2.92 -13.95
N CYS A 72 -5.92 -2.55 -14.29
CA CYS A 72 -5.55 -2.12 -15.65
C CYS A 72 -4.02 -2.08 -15.80
N ILE A 73 -3.55 -1.89 -17.03
CA ILE A 73 -2.12 -1.69 -17.28
C ILE A 73 -1.59 -0.53 -16.43
N GLY A 74 -0.52 -0.80 -15.69
CA GLY A 74 0.01 0.11 -14.68
C GLY A 74 -0.50 -0.16 -13.27
N GLY A 75 -1.53 -1.01 -13.14
CA GLY A 75 -2.11 -1.40 -11.84
C GLY A 75 -2.48 -0.18 -11.01
N SER A 76 -2.26 -0.26 -9.73
CA SER A 76 -2.63 0.80 -8.78
C SER A 76 -1.83 2.11 -8.95
N THR A 77 -0.71 2.12 -9.70
CA THR A 77 -0.06 3.39 -10.06
C THR A 77 -0.91 4.23 -11.03
N SER A 78 -1.88 3.61 -11.70
CA SER A 78 -2.82 4.29 -12.61
C SER A 78 -4.00 4.93 -11.90
N ILE A 79 -4.27 4.56 -10.62
CA ILE A 79 -5.46 5.01 -9.89
C ILE A 79 -5.19 5.56 -8.48
N ASN A 80 -3.94 5.55 -8.00
CA ASN A 80 -3.57 5.99 -6.66
C ASN A 80 -3.63 7.52 -6.46
N GLY A 81 -3.44 7.96 -5.20
CA GLY A 81 -3.45 9.36 -4.80
C GLY A 81 -2.21 10.17 -5.15
N LEU A 82 -1.21 9.59 -5.85
CA LEU A 82 0.00 10.26 -6.35
C LEU A 82 1.04 10.66 -5.28
N MET A 83 0.88 10.29 -4.03
CA MET A 83 1.84 10.60 -2.98
C MET A 83 3.15 9.84 -3.19
N TRP A 84 4.28 10.55 -3.11
CA TRP A 84 5.61 10.00 -3.31
C TRP A 84 6.53 10.31 -2.13
N TYR A 85 6.72 9.32 -1.26
CA TYR A 85 7.66 9.37 -0.14
C TYR A 85 8.59 8.16 -0.21
N ARG A 86 9.78 8.28 0.35
CA ARG A 86 10.67 7.14 0.58
C ARG A 86 10.48 6.59 1.99
N PRO A 87 10.59 5.27 2.18
CA PRO A 87 10.68 4.68 3.51
C PRO A 87 11.94 5.20 4.23
N THR A 88 11.97 5.06 5.53
CA THR A 88 13.15 5.38 6.31
C THR A 88 14.22 4.29 6.18
N GLU A 89 15.49 4.65 6.42
CA GLU A 89 16.58 3.68 6.48
C GLU A 89 16.31 2.57 7.51
N ALA A 90 15.74 2.94 8.66
CA ALA A 90 15.41 1.99 9.71
C ALA A 90 14.42 0.92 9.24
N GLU A 91 13.38 1.29 8.50
CA GLU A 91 12.40 0.35 7.94
C GLU A 91 13.04 -0.61 6.94
N VAL A 92 13.79 -0.07 5.99
CA VAL A 92 14.40 -0.89 4.94
C VAL A 92 15.42 -1.86 5.52
N ASN A 93 16.24 -1.42 6.50
CA ASN A 93 17.22 -2.29 7.16
C ASN A 93 16.57 -3.43 7.96
N LYS A 94 15.31 -3.28 8.38
CA LYS A 94 14.58 -4.36 9.06
C LYS A 94 14.23 -5.54 8.15
N LEU A 95 14.14 -5.34 6.85
CA LEU A 95 13.98 -6.47 5.93
C LEU A 95 15.17 -7.43 6.01
N GLU A 96 16.39 -6.90 6.09
CA GLU A 96 17.59 -7.72 6.24
C GLU A 96 17.63 -8.45 7.59
N THR A 97 17.26 -7.77 8.67
CA THR A 97 17.24 -8.39 10.02
C THR A 97 16.17 -9.48 10.17
N LEU A 98 15.15 -9.48 9.33
CA LEU A 98 14.15 -10.55 9.23
C LEU A 98 14.62 -11.79 8.46
N GLY A 99 15.90 -11.86 8.09
CA GLY A 99 16.48 -13.00 7.39
C GLY A 99 16.57 -12.83 5.88
N ASN A 100 16.55 -11.59 5.38
CA ASN A 100 16.66 -11.28 3.96
C ASN A 100 17.99 -10.57 3.63
N PRO A 101 19.14 -11.25 3.60
CA PRO A 101 20.43 -10.64 3.29
C PRO A 101 20.40 -9.88 1.96
N GLY A 102 20.98 -8.69 1.97
CA GLY A 102 21.03 -7.81 0.81
C GLY A 102 19.75 -6.96 0.60
N TRP A 103 18.72 -7.10 1.44
CA TRP A 103 17.52 -6.26 1.44
C TRP A 103 17.64 -5.20 2.53
N ASN A 104 18.55 -4.26 2.35
CA ASN A 104 18.86 -3.16 3.26
C ASN A 104 18.89 -1.83 2.52
N TRP A 105 18.97 -0.74 3.26
CA TRP A 105 18.96 0.63 2.74
C TRP A 105 20.04 0.85 1.68
N ALA A 106 21.29 0.52 2.01
CA ALA A 106 22.43 0.74 1.12
C ALA A 106 22.26 0.06 -0.25
N ASN A 107 21.61 -1.11 -0.28
CA ASN A 107 21.39 -1.88 -1.51
C ASN A 107 20.10 -1.49 -2.24
N LEU A 108 19.12 -0.82 -1.58
CA LEU A 108 17.84 -0.46 -2.22
C LEU A 108 17.79 1.00 -2.68
N VAL A 109 18.47 1.92 -2.00
CA VAL A 109 18.50 3.35 -2.40
C VAL A 109 18.94 3.55 -3.84
N PRO A 110 20.00 2.89 -4.37
CA PRO A 110 20.37 3.05 -5.77
C PRO A 110 19.24 2.71 -6.75
N TYR A 111 18.38 1.74 -6.40
CA TYR A 111 17.22 1.40 -7.21
C TYR A 111 16.08 2.41 -7.08
N MET A 112 15.91 3.03 -5.89
CA MET A 112 14.95 4.13 -5.71
C MET A 112 15.34 5.36 -6.54
N GLU A 113 16.62 5.70 -6.55
CA GLU A 113 17.14 6.82 -7.34
C GLU A 113 17.08 6.54 -8.86
N ALA A 114 17.42 5.32 -9.25
CA ALA A 114 17.44 4.91 -10.66
C ALA A 114 16.06 4.96 -11.35
N ILE A 115 14.96 5.07 -10.62
CA ILE A 115 13.61 5.18 -11.19
C ILE A 115 13.16 6.63 -11.36
N GLU A 116 13.70 7.56 -10.56
CA GLU A 116 13.22 8.92 -10.46
C GLU A 116 13.74 9.81 -11.60
N ARG A 117 12.84 10.62 -12.14
CA ARG A 117 13.15 11.86 -12.84
C ARG A 117 12.63 13.01 -12.01
N PHE A 118 13.34 13.29 -10.92
CA PHE A 118 12.97 14.36 -10.02
C PHE A 118 13.16 15.72 -10.67
N GLN A 119 12.22 16.60 -10.45
CA GLN A 119 12.21 17.95 -10.98
C GLN A 119 12.24 18.94 -9.82
N PRO A 120 13.36 19.60 -9.60
CA PRO A 120 13.49 20.58 -8.55
C PRO A 120 12.38 21.64 -8.60
N PRO A 121 11.91 22.12 -7.45
CA PRO A 121 10.92 23.17 -7.39
C PRO A 121 11.45 24.47 -8.02
N ASN A 122 10.56 25.19 -8.70
CA ASN A 122 10.85 26.54 -9.17
C ASN A 122 10.79 27.57 -8.03
N ASP A 123 11.21 28.81 -8.29
CA ASP A 123 11.29 29.87 -7.28
C ASP A 123 9.94 30.14 -6.60
N ILE A 124 8.82 30.03 -7.32
CA ILE A 124 7.47 30.22 -6.77
C ILE A 124 7.14 29.08 -5.81
N GLN A 125 7.42 27.85 -6.20
CA GLN A 125 7.20 26.67 -5.35
C GLN A 125 8.07 26.73 -4.09
N VAL A 126 9.33 27.19 -4.20
CA VAL A 126 10.21 27.41 -3.04
C VAL A 126 9.65 28.47 -2.10
N GLN A 127 9.16 29.61 -2.63
CA GLN A 127 8.50 30.65 -1.83
C GLN A 127 7.25 30.13 -1.13
N GLN A 128 6.57 29.14 -1.69
CA GLN A 128 5.41 28.46 -1.13
C GLN A 128 5.78 27.33 -0.15
N GLY A 129 7.07 27.12 0.12
CA GLY A 129 7.55 26.16 1.12
C GLY A 129 8.02 24.82 0.55
N ALA A 130 8.12 24.67 -0.77
CA ALA A 130 8.74 23.48 -1.35
C ALA A 130 10.24 23.43 -1.04
N GLY A 131 10.71 22.27 -0.60
CA GLY A 131 12.13 22.03 -0.32
C GLY A 131 12.49 20.59 -0.70
N TYR A 132 13.77 20.35 -0.97
CA TYR A 132 14.28 19.02 -1.28
C TYR A 132 15.76 18.90 -0.94
N ASP A 133 16.24 17.67 -0.77
CA ASP A 133 17.65 17.33 -0.68
C ASP A 133 18.08 16.70 -2.02
N PRO A 134 18.97 17.37 -2.78
CA PRO A 134 19.40 16.82 -4.07
C PRO A 134 20.11 15.48 -3.97
N SER A 135 20.77 15.19 -2.84
CA SER A 135 21.46 13.90 -2.63
C SER A 135 20.49 12.72 -2.45
N GLY A 136 19.22 13.00 -2.19
CA GLY A 136 18.19 12.01 -1.99
C GLY A 136 17.38 11.65 -3.25
N HIS A 137 17.73 12.18 -4.45
CA HIS A 137 16.89 12.01 -5.66
C HIS A 137 17.67 11.54 -6.87
N GLY A 138 16.99 10.83 -7.78
CA GLY A 138 17.42 10.56 -9.13
C GLY A 138 16.82 11.56 -10.13
N PHE A 139 17.57 11.88 -11.20
CA PHE A 139 17.20 12.95 -12.14
C PHE A 139 17.01 12.48 -13.59
N ASP A 140 17.54 11.32 -13.97
CA ASP A 140 17.71 10.90 -15.35
C ASP A 140 16.85 9.68 -15.76
N SER A 141 15.81 9.37 -14.99
CA SER A 141 14.97 8.22 -15.29
C SER A 141 13.61 8.61 -15.91
N GLN A 142 12.62 7.73 -15.82
CA GLN A 142 11.38 7.86 -16.59
C GLN A 142 10.16 8.22 -15.75
N VAL A 143 10.16 7.91 -14.45
CA VAL A 143 9.06 8.28 -13.55
C VAL A 143 9.25 9.72 -13.12
N ASN A 144 8.39 10.61 -13.62
CA ASN A 144 8.46 12.02 -13.29
C ASN A 144 7.92 12.27 -11.88
N ILE A 145 8.72 12.95 -11.07
CA ILE A 145 8.37 13.35 -9.72
C ILE A 145 8.63 14.84 -9.59
N SER A 146 7.64 15.58 -9.12
CA SER A 146 7.74 17.04 -8.96
C SER A 146 6.68 17.56 -7.99
N PHE A 147 6.91 18.76 -7.48
CA PHE A 147 5.86 19.52 -6.83
C PHE A 147 4.74 19.91 -7.80
N PRO A 148 3.49 20.10 -7.33
CA PRO A 148 2.36 20.51 -8.16
C PRO A 148 2.59 21.85 -8.87
N THR A 149 1.93 22.05 -10.00
CA THR A 149 2.00 23.32 -10.73
C THR A 149 0.60 23.74 -11.19
N PRO A 150 0.03 24.84 -10.65
CA PRO A 150 0.55 25.62 -9.52
C PRO A 150 0.44 24.88 -8.18
N MET A 151 1.31 25.19 -7.23
CA MET A 151 1.05 24.82 -5.84
C MET A 151 -0.10 25.70 -5.34
N ARG A 152 -1.27 25.09 -5.16
CA ARG A 152 -2.42 25.79 -4.58
C ARG A 152 -2.36 25.58 -3.07
N ILE A 153 -2.01 26.63 -2.34
CA ILE A 153 -1.95 26.61 -0.89
C ILE A 153 -3.08 27.52 -0.39
N PRO A 154 -4.25 26.99 -0.06
CA PRO A 154 -5.33 27.81 0.48
C PRO A 154 -4.94 28.39 1.83
N GLY A 155 -5.63 29.45 2.24
CA GLY A 155 -5.39 30.13 3.52
C GLY A 155 -5.52 29.19 4.73
N THR A 156 -6.35 28.17 4.62
CA THR A 156 -6.52 27.12 5.64
C THR A 156 -5.24 26.32 5.93
N VAL A 157 -4.36 26.15 4.94
CA VAL A 157 -3.06 25.50 5.13
C VAL A 157 -2.20 26.25 6.16
N GLY A 158 -2.19 27.59 6.09
CA GLY A 158 -1.51 28.42 7.08
C GLY A 158 -2.08 28.23 8.49
N ILE A 159 -3.42 28.06 8.59
CA ILE A 159 -4.11 27.80 9.86
C ILE A 159 -3.71 26.41 10.39
N PHE A 160 -3.73 25.38 9.56
CA PHE A 160 -3.27 24.04 9.93
C PHE A 160 -1.81 24.06 10.40
N LYS A 161 -0.92 24.75 9.68
CA LYS A 161 0.49 24.89 10.07
C LYS A 161 0.69 25.54 11.44
N SER A 162 -0.19 26.46 11.82
CA SER A 162 -0.15 27.10 13.15
C SER A 162 -0.77 26.25 14.25
N ALA A 163 -1.81 25.51 13.96
CA ALA A 163 -2.58 24.74 14.95
C ALA A 163 -1.99 23.33 15.22
N LEU A 164 -1.52 22.64 14.18
CA LEU A 164 -0.99 21.27 14.33
C LEU A 164 0.14 21.14 15.36
N PRO A 165 1.15 22.04 15.44
CA PRO A 165 2.18 21.96 16.48
C PRO A 165 1.65 22.14 17.90
N GLN A 166 0.48 22.75 18.09
CA GLN A 166 -0.15 22.90 19.40
C GLN A 166 -0.84 21.60 19.83
N VAL A 167 -1.38 20.83 18.87
CA VAL A 167 -1.99 19.50 19.11
C VAL A 167 -0.95 18.38 19.17
N PHE A 168 0.12 18.51 18.39
CA PHE A 168 1.23 17.57 18.30
C PHE A 168 2.57 18.32 18.54
N PRO A 169 2.99 18.56 19.76
CA PRO A 169 4.18 19.37 20.06
C PRO A 169 5.45 18.86 19.37
N GLY A 170 6.16 19.77 18.69
CA GLY A 170 7.40 19.48 17.97
C GLY A 170 7.19 18.70 16.65
N LEU A 171 5.99 18.75 16.07
CA LEU A 171 5.69 18.18 14.76
C LEU A 171 6.41 18.97 13.66
N SER A 172 6.99 18.24 12.70
CA SER A 172 7.40 18.79 11.39
C SER A 172 6.31 18.51 10.37
N ILE A 173 5.97 19.49 9.56
CA ILE A 173 4.94 19.39 8.53
C ILE A 173 5.64 19.28 7.18
N GLY A 174 5.33 18.22 6.43
CA GLY A 174 5.81 17.97 5.07
C GLY A 174 4.80 18.37 4.00
N ASN A 175 5.29 18.72 2.82
CA ASN A 175 4.46 18.90 1.64
C ASN A 175 4.57 17.66 0.74
N ASP A 176 3.48 17.27 0.11
CA ASP A 176 3.46 16.16 -0.85
C ASP A 176 4.21 16.49 -2.15
N LEU A 177 4.81 15.47 -2.76
CA LEU A 177 5.44 15.54 -4.08
C LEU A 177 4.52 14.91 -5.12
N SER A 178 4.15 15.66 -6.13
CA SER A 178 3.36 15.18 -7.25
C SER A 178 4.01 15.47 -8.61
N ASN A 179 3.38 15.00 -9.69
CA ASN A 179 3.91 15.06 -11.04
C ASN A 179 3.80 16.46 -11.70
N ARG A 180 4.72 16.76 -12.65
CA ARG A 180 4.68 17.99 -13.47
C ARG A 180 3.38 18.14 -14.26
N LYS A 181 2.87 19.38 -14.33
CA LYS A 181 1.67 19.74 -15.09
C LYS A 181 0.42 18.98 -14.63
N ASN A 182 0.42 18.54 -13.37
CA ASN A 182 -0.69 17.80 -12.78
C ASN A 182 -1.10 16.57 -13.62
N ARG A 183 -0.11 15.93 -14.24
CA ARG A 183 -0.30 14.69 -15.00
C ARG A 183 0.32 13.52 -14.25
N ARG A 184 -0.43 12.44 -14.11
CA ARG A 184 0.05 11.19 -13.52
C ARG A 184 1.24 10.62 -14.30
N SER A 185 2.28 10.18 -13.58
CA SER A 185 3.36 9.35 -14.11
C SER A 185 3.24 7.95 -13.53
N SER A 186 2.27 7.20 -14.05
CA SER A 186 2.10 5.79 -13.67
C SER A 186 3.23 4.91 -14.22
N ALA A 187 3.33 3.69 -13.75
CA ALA A 187 4.25 2.70 -14.31
C ALA A 187 3.97 2.42 -15.80
N ALA A 188 2.72 2.54 -16.23
CA ALA A 188 2.35 2.44 -17.65
C ALA A 188 2.82 3.66 -18.45
N ASP A 189 2.54 4.88 -17.98
CA ASP A 189 2.85 6.13 -18.68
C ASP A 189 4.36 6.39 -18.74
N GLY A 190 5.05 6.27 -17.61
CA GLY A 190 6.48 6.56 -17.53
C GLY A 190 7.37 5.49 -18.19
N LEU A 191 6.93 4.25 -18.26
CA LEU A 191 7.79 3.13 -18.63
C LEU A 191 7.29 2.34 -19.82
N LEU A 192 6.07 1.80 -19.77
CA LEU A 192 5.61 0.80 -20.74
C LEU A 192 5.25 1.42 -22.09
N TRP A 193 4.43 2.48 -22.11
CA TRP A 193 3.92 3.04 -23.35
C TRP A 193 5.00 3.72 -24.19
N ALA A 194 6.03 4.27 -23.55
CA ALA A 194 7.16 4.85 -24.24
C ALA A 194 7.99 3.81 -25.02
N ILE A 195 7.99 2.54 -24.56
CA ILE A 195 8.86 1.49 -25.08
C ILE A 195 8.10 0.48 -25.94
N ASN A 196 6.81 0.20 -25.63
CA ASN A 196 6.02 -0.82 -26.33
C ASN A 196 5.87 -0.58 -27.84
N GLN A 197 5.97 0.68 -28.28
CA GLN A 197 5.92 1.02 -29.71
C GLN A 197 7.24 0.76 -30.44
N GLN A 198 8.30 0.36 -29.76
CA GLN A 198 9.66 0.31 -30.29
C GLN A 198 10.34 -1.07 -30.21
N LYS A 199 9.71 -2.09 -29.57
CA LYS A 199 10.37 -3.38 -29.32
C LYS A 199 9.50 -4.58 -29.65
N ASP A 200 10.00 -5.42 -30.56
CA ASP A 200 9.42 -6.73 -30.90
C ASP A 200 9.52 -7.74 -29.72
N THR A 201 10.31 -7.42 -28.69
CA THR A 201 10.54 -8.28 -27.51
C THR A 201 9.50 -8.12 -26.41
N LEU A 202 8.54 -7.22 -26.54
CA LEU A 202 7.49 -6.97 -25.54
C LEU A 202 6.10 -7.06 -26.15
N VAL A 203 5.34 -8.04 -25.69
CA VAL A 203 3.91 -8.19 -26.02
C VAL A 203 3.07 -7.89 -24.78
N VAL A 204 2.01 -7.10 -24.96
CA VAL A 204 1.05 -6.76 -23.91
C VAL A 204 -0.31 -7.36 -24.26
N LEU A 205 -0.84 -8.19 -23.37
CA LEU A 205 -2.14 -8.85 -23.47
C LEU A 205 -3.05 -8.36 -22.34
N ALA A 206 -3.86 -7.35 -22.64
CA ALA A 206 -4.86 -6.80 -21.70
C ALA A 206 -6.18 -7.60 -21.74
N ASN A 207 -7.04 -7.39 -20.75
CA ASN A 207 -8.35 -8.05 -20.58
C ASN A 207 -8.27 -9.58 -20.54
N HIS A 208 -7.21 -10.12 -19.89
CA HIS A 208 -7.02 -11.55 -19.71
C HIS A 208 -6.61 -11.86 -18.28
N THR A 209 -7.41 -12.65 -17.61
CA THR A 209 -7.17 -13.08 -16.22
C THR A 209 -6.35 -14.37 -16.21
N VAL A 210 -5.25 -14.36 -15.46
CA VAL A 210 -4.48 -15.58 -15.16
C VAL A 210 -5.23 -16.41 -14.13
N ASP A 211 -5.49 -17.66 -14.47
CA ASP A 211 -6.11 -18.64 -13.56
C ASP A 211 -5.06 -19.26 -12.64
N LYS A 212 -4.09 -19.97 -13.24
CA LYS A 212 -3.09 -20.76 -12.50
C LYS A 212 -1.82 -21.00 -13.30
N VAL A 213 -0.80 -21.46 -12.59
CA VAL A 213 0.49 -21.92 -13.14
C VAL A 213 0.32 -23.31 -13.78
N VAL A 214 1.02 -23.53 -14.88
CA VAL A 214 1.28 -24.86 -15.45
C VAL A 214 2.64 -25.33 -14.99
N PHE A 215 2.68 -26.49 -14.34
CA PHE A 215 3.92 -27.12 -13.91
C PHE A 215 4.33 -28.27 -14.82
N GLU A 216 5.63 -28.40 -15.03
CA GLU A 216 6.22 -29.60 -15.65
C GLU A 216 6.12 -30.76 -14.66
N PRO A 217 5.62 -31.94 -15.10
CA PRO A 217 5.64 -33.13 -14.26
C PRO A 217 7.08 -33.50 -13.91
N THR A 218 7.41 -33.53 -12.62
CA THR A 218 8.74 -33.88 -12.13
C THR A 218 8.64 -34.90 -11.01
N GLU A 219 9.28 -36.07 -11.15
CA GLU A 219 9.40 -37.04 -10.06
C GLU A 219 10.58 -36.65 -9.16
N GLY A 220 10.31 -36.49 -7.86
CA GLY A 220 11.33 -36.27 -6.84
C GLY A 220 12.09 -34.94 -6.88
N GLN A 221 11.61 -33.96 -7.66
CA GLN A 221 12.15 -32.61 -7.73
C GLN A 221 11.04 -31.58 -7.47
N GLU A 222 11.42 -30.36 -7.09
CA GLU A 222 10.49 -29.25 -6.99
C GLU A 222 9.80 -28.99 -8.33
N PRO A 223 8.46 -28.75 -8.35
CA PRO A 223 7.71 -28.47 -9.57
C PRO A 223 8.26 -27.22 -10.26
N LYS A 224 8.51 -27.34 -11.57
CA LYS A 224 8.98 -26.23 -12.41
C LYS A 224 7.81 -25.55 -13.09
N ALA A 225 7.67 -24.27 -12.91
CA ALA A 225 6.69 -23.46 -13.65
C ALA A 225 7.13 -23.35 -15.13
N ILE A 226 6.24 -23.75 -16.05
CA ILE A 226 6.49 -23.74 -17.50
C ILE A 226 5.46 -22.89 -18.26
N GLY A 227 4.52 -22.25 -17.58
CA GLY A 227 3.52 -21.40 -18.21
C GLY A 227 2.35 -21.10 -17.29
N VAL A 228 1.32 -20.47 -17.86
CA VAL A 228 0.08 -20.13 -17.18
C VAL A 228 -1.14 -20.48 -18.01
N VAL A 229 -2.24 -20.77 -17.31
CA VAL A 229 -3.59 -20.84 -17.88
C VAL A 229 -4.26 -19.47 -17.71
N LEU A 230 -4.93 -18.98 -18.73
CA LEU A 230 -5.61 -17.70 -18.73
C LEU A 230 -6.89 -17.70 -19.57
N ALA A 231 -7.77 -16.75 -19.33
CA ALA A 231 -8.97 -16.54 -20.13
C ALA A 231 -9.39 -15.05 -20.12
N ALA A 232 -10.10 -14.63 -21.16
CA ALA A 232 -10.65 -13.28 -21.27
C ALA A 232 -11.91 -13.04 -20.42
N GLY A 233 -12.50 -14.08 -19.86
CA GLY A 233 -13.70 -14.02 -19.03
C GLY A 233 -14.24 -15.44 -18.77
N ALA A 234 -15.24 -15.56 -17.89
CA ALA A 234 -15.79 -16.85 -17.44
C ALA A 234 -16.38 -17.68 -18.58
N ASP A 235 -16.97 -17.03 -19.57
CA ASP A 235 -17.62 -17.68 -20.73
C ASP A 235 -16.70 -17.83 -21.94
N PHE A 236 -15.42 -17.46 -21.81
CA PHE A 236 -14.45 -17.53 -22.90
C PHE A 236 -13.58 -18.78 -22.81
N PRO A 237 -13.07 -19.28 -23.94
CA PRO A 237 -12.14 -20.39 -23.93
C PRO A 237 -10.89 -20.09 -23.11
N VAL A 238 -10.46 -21.07 -22.34
CA VAL A 238 -9.17 -21.00 -21.65
C VAL A 238 -8.02 -21.24 -22.63
N SER A 239 -6.93 -20.54 -22.45
CA SER A 239 -5.71 -20.68 -23.21
C SER A 239 -4.53 -20.97 -22.30
N THR A 240 -3.54 -21.69 -22.82
CA THR A 240 -2.27 -21.92 -22.10
C THR A 240 -1.16 -21.22 -22.84
N VAL A 241 -0.37 -20.44 -22.11
CA VAL A 241 0.85 -19.80 -22.61
C VAL A 241 2.05 -20.39 -21.88
N LEU A 242 3.05 -20.85 -22.65
CA LEU A 242 4.25 -21.41 -22.09
C LEU A 242 5.33 -20.33 -21.91
N ALA A 243 6.07 -20.43 -20.81
CA ALA A 243 7.22 -19.59 -20.50
C ALA A 243 8.53 -20.38 -20.77
N GLY A 244 9.43 -19.80 -21.54
CA GLY A 244 10.72 -20.41 -21.85
C GLY A 244 11.72 -20.39 -20.68
N LYS A 245 11.62 -19.38 -19.81
CA LYS A 245 12.50 -19.22 -18.65
C LYS A 245 11.73 -19.31 -17.34
N GLU A 246 10.89 -18.35 -17.04
CA GLU A 246 10.17 -18.31 -15.77
C GLU A 246 8.84 -17.55 -15.87
N GLY A 247 7.94 -17.79 -14.92
CA GLY A 247 6.74 -17.00 -14.66
C GLY A 247 6.99 -16.01 -13.51
N ILE A 248 6.48 -14.77 -13.66
CA ILE A 248 6.63 -13.74 -12.65
C ILE A 248 5.25 -13.17 -12.33
N PHE A 249 4.82 -13.33 -11.09
CA PHE A 249 3.57 -12.73 -10.63
C PHE A 249 3.84 -11.35 -10.04
N ALA A 250 3.02 -10.40 -10.45
CA ALA A 250 2.99 -9.04 -9.97
C ALA A 250 1.53 -8.57 -9.90
N ALA A 251 0.64 -9.47 -9.45
CA ALA A 251 -0.79 -9.21 -9.37
C ALA A 251 -1.22 -8.51 -8.06
N GLY A 252 -0.24 -8.05 -7.26
CA GLY A 252 -0.43 -7.39 -5.99
C GLY A 252 -0.77 -8.34 -4.85
N SER A 253 -0.80 -7.80 -3.62
CA SER A 253 -1.08 -8.61 -2.42
C SER A 253 -2.44 -9.30 -2.46
N LEU A 254 -3.39 -8.75 -3.22
CA LEU A 254 -4.75 -9.32 -3.32
C LEU A 254 -4.91 -10.27 -4.51
N GLY A 255 -3.99 -10.24 -5.49
CA GLY A 255 -4.06 -11.07 -6.70
C GLY A 255 -3.11 -12.27 -6.69
N SER A 256 -1.86 -12.09 -6.27
CA SER A 256 -0.83 -13.13 -6.38
C SER A 256 -1.08 -14.34 -5.47
N ALA A 257 -1.51 -14.14 -4.23
CA ALA A 257 -1.83 -15.25 -3.32
C ALA A 257 -2.98 -16.14 -3.85
N PRO A 258 -4.14 -15.61 -4.31
CA PRO A 258 -5.18 -16.42 -4.95
C PRO A 258 -4.72 -17.19 -6.19
N ILE A 259 -3.82 -16.64 -7.01
CA ILE A 259 -3.28 -17.35 -8.17
C ILE A 259 -2.40 -18.53 -7.71
N LEU A 260 -1.57 -18.34 -6.67
CA LEU A 260 -0.79 -19.44 -6.08
C LEU A 260 -1.71 -20.55 -5.56
N GLU A 261 -2.76 -20.20 -4.81
CA GLU A 261 -3.71 -21.18 -4.27
C GLU A 261 -4.41 -21.96 -5.38
N ARG A 262 -4.90 -21.30 -6.45
CA ARG A 262 -5.48 -22.00 -7.61
C ARG A 262 -4.46 -22.89 -8.34
N SER A 263 -3.19 -22.58 -8.20
CA SER A 263 -2.07 -23.40 -8.73
C SER A 263 -1.70 -24.59 -7.83
N GLY A 264 -2.39 -24.77 -6.70
CA GLY A 264 -2.08 -25.83 -5.73
C GLY A 264 -0.94 -25.49 -4.77
N ILE A 265 -0.56 -24.21 -4.65
CA ILE A 265 0.47 -23.73 -3.73
C ILE A 265 -0.18 -22.96 -2.59
N GLY A 266 -0.14 -23.49 -1.38
CA GLY A 266 -0.78 -22.85 -0.22
C GLY A 266 -1.02 -23.81 0.92
N ASN A 267 -1.97 -23.46 1.79
CA ASN A 267 -2.41 -24.32 2.89
C ASN A 267 -3.21 -25.51 2.35
N PRO A 268 -2.75 -26.75 2.57
CA PRO A 268 -3.43 -27.94 2.02
C PRO A 268 -4.91 -28.07 2.41
N GLY A 269 -5.27 -27.63 3.64
CA GLY A 269 -6.66 -27.68 4.09
C GLY A 269 -7.59 -26.73 3.30
N ILE A 270 -7.10 -25.52 3.00
CA ILE A 270 -7.83 -24.54 2.18
C ILE A 270 -7.98 -25.07 0.75
N LEU A 271 -6.89 -25.54 0.15
CA LEU A 271 -6.87 -26.06 -1.22
C LEU A 271 -7.84 -27.24 -1.41
N GLN A 272 -7.78 -28.21 -0.49
CA GLN A 272 -8.67 -29.38 -0.52
C GLN A 272 -10.13 -28.99 -0.31
N GLY A 273 -10.40 -27.96 0.52
CA GLY A 273 -11.74 -27.43 0.76
C GLY A 273 -12.43 -26.90 -0.50
N VAL A 274 -11.67 -26.48 -1.51
CA VAL A 274 -12.18 -26.01 -2.81
C VAL A 274 -11.89 -27.00 -3.97
N GLY A 275 -11.50 -28.23 -3.64
CA GLY A 275 -11.26 -29.30 -4.62
C GLY A 275 -9.95 -29.20 -5.39
N ILE A 276 -8.99 -28.43 -4.89
CA ILE A 276 -7.66 -28.31 -5.51
C ILE A 276 -6.68 -29.30 -4.85
N VAL A 277 -5.95 -30.04 -5.68
CA VAL A 277 -4.90 -30.93 -5.20
C VAL A 277 -3.66 -30.11 -4.83
N PRO A 278 -3.16 -30.21 -3.59
CA PRO A 278 -1.94 -29.52 -3.21
C PRO A 278 -0.72 -29.99 -4.01
N VAL A 279 0.01 -29.05 -4.59
CA VAL A 279 1.28 -29.26 -5.31
C VAL A 279 2.46 -28.92 -4.39
N VAL A 280 2.36 -27.77 -3.68
CA VAL A 280 3.34 -27.33 -2.69
C VAL A 280 2.61 -26.92 -1.42
N SER A 281 2.97 -27.53 -0.30
CA SER A 281 2.47 -27.10 1.03
C SER A 281 3.23 -25.84 1.47
N LEU A 282 2.56 -24.70 1.38
CA LEU A 282 3.14 -23.40 1.72
C LEU A 282 2.10 -22.56 2.50
N PRO A 283 1.86 -22.85 3.79
CA PRO A 283 0.78 -22.24 4.58
C PRO A 283 0.89 -20.72 4.74
N GLY A 284 2.02 -20.11 4.42
CA GLY A 284 2.23 -18.66 4.42
C GLY A 284 1.49 -17.91 3.30
N VAL A 285 1.01 -18.61 2.27
CA VAL A 285 0.24 -17.98 1.18
C VAL A 285 -1.09 -17.46 1.72
N GLY A 286 -1.34 -16.18 1.47
CA GLY A 286 -2.58 -15.51 1.83
C GLY A 286 -2.67 -15.04 3.28
N VAL A 287 -1.71 -15.35 4.15
CA VAL A 287 -1.67 -14.86 5.54
C VAL A 287 -0.82 -13.60 5.67
N THR A 288 -0.78 -12.99 6.85
CA THR A 288 0.00 -11.77 7.15
C THR A 288 -0.49 -10.53 6.37
N LEU A 289 -1.67 -10.62 5.76
CA LEU A 289 -2.27 -9.50 5.01
C LEU A 289 -2.43 -8.28 5.93
N ASN A 290 -1.93 -7.13 5.48
CA ASN A 290 -1.94 -5.91 6.28
C ASN A 290 -2.24 -4.69 5.43
N ASP A 291 -2.99 -3.73 6.01
CA ASP A 291 -3.22 -2.40 5.47
C ASP A 291 -3.38 -1.41 6.64
N GLN A 292 -3.41 -0.14 6.33
CA GLN A 292 -3.64 0.96 7.25
C GLN A 292 -5.12 1.35 7.18
N LEU A 293 -5.87 1.16 8.26
CA LEU A 293 -7.29 1.52 8.30
C LEU A 293 -7.44 3.00 8.64
N GLY A 294 -7.99 3.77 7.72
CA GLY A 294 -8.19 5.21 7.84
C GLY A 294 -9.64 5.61 8.11
N THR A 295 -9.80 6.78 8.68
CA THR A 295 -11.03 7.56 8.70
C THR A 295 -10.67 9.05 8.77
N GLY A 296 -11.66 9.92 8.90
CA GLY A 296 -11.40 11.35 9.10
C GLY A 296 -12.56 12.05 9.77
N THR A 297 -12.24 13.12 10.47
CA THR A 297 -13.22 14.03 11.04
C THR A 297 -13.35 15.27 10.19
N SER A 298 -14.49 15.94 10.23
CA SER A 298 -14.69 17.20 9.53
C SER A 298 -15.26 18.30 10.42
N ALA A 299 -14.91 19.54 10.05
CA ALA A 299 -15.43 20.76 10.62
C ALA A 299 -16.16 21.56 9.54
N LEU A 300 -17.35 22.09 9.86
CA LEU A 300 -18.13 22.90 8.93
C LEU A 300 -17.52 24.32 8.86
N VAL A 301 -17.36 24.82 7.65
CA VAL A 301 -16.83 26.15 7.37
C VAL A 301 -17.98 27.15 7.22
N PHE A 302 -17.78 28.42 7.63
CA PHE A 302 -18.77 29.47 7.42
C PHE A 302 -19.12 29.65 5.94
N GLU A 303 -20.38 29.83 5.61
CA GLU A 303 -20.89 29.97 4.24
C GLU A 303 -20.19 31.06 3.41
N LYS A 304 -19.71 32.13 4.06
CA LYS A 304 -18.96 33.21 3.42
C LYS A 304 -17.67 32.75 2.71
N TYR A 305 -17.19 31.56 3.05
CA TYR A 305 -15.96 30.98 2.46
C TYR A 305 -16.23 29.87 1.45
N TRP A 306 -17.48 29.40 1.27
CA TRP A 306 -17.76 28.26 0.39
C TRP A 306 -17.38 28.48 -1.09
N THR A 307 -17.28 29.72 -1.51
CA THR A 307 -16.86 30.10 -2.86
C THR A 307 -15.53 30.84 -2.88
N ASP A 308 -14.91 31.04 -1.75
CA ASP A 308 -13.63 31.74 -1.63
C ASP A 308 -12.47 30.78 -1.79
N THR A 309 -11.99 30.63 -3.03
CA THR A 309 -10.87 29.75 -3.37
C THR A 309 -9.53 30.20 -2.78
N SER A 310 -9.45 31.40 -2.20
CA SER A 310 -8.24 31.84 -1.47
C SER A 310 -8.15 31.23 -0.07
N ILE A 311 -9.29 30.85 0.50
CA ILE A 311 -9.40 30.23 1.82
C ILE A 311 -9.61 28.72 1.67
N ILE A 312 -10.54 28.31 0.80
CA ILE A 312 -10.91 26.93 0.57
C ILE A 312 -10.88 26.66 -0.94
N ASP A 313 -9.95 25.89 -1.40
CA ASP A 313 -9.99 25.40 -2.78
C ASP A 313 -10.46 23.93 -2.78
N GLY A 314 -11.72 23.69 -3.12
CA GLY A 314 -12.30 22.35 -3.28
C GLY A 314 -11.65 21.51 -4.37
N ARG A 315 -10.62 22.04 -4.99
CA ARG A 315 -9.74 21.35 -5.93
C ARG A 315 -8.34 21.16 -5.36
N ILE A 316 -8.19 21.14 -4.03
CA ILE A 316 -6.89 20.85 -3.42
C ILE A 316 -6.55 19.40 -3.72
N LEU A 317 -5.83 19.26 -4.77
CA LEU A 317 -5.50 17.97 -5.33
C LEU A 317 -4.06 17.58 -4.95
N PHE A 318 -3.26 18.51 -4.41
CA PHE A 318 -1.82 18.35 -4.49
C PHE A 318 -0.99 18.96 -3.36
N ALA A 319 -1.59 19.38 -2.27
CA ALA A 319 -0.81 19.82 -1.12
C ALA A 319 -1.57 19.59 0.20
N PRO A 320 -2.00 18.36 0.52
CA PRO A 320 -2.48 18.07 1.85
C PRO A 320 -1.33 18.31 2.83
N GLU A 321 -1.66 18.85 4.00
CA GLU A 321 -0.71 18.89 5.10
C GLU A 321 -0.57 17.49 5.68
N VAL A 322 0.55 16.84 5.44
CA VAL A 322 0.84 15.51 5.96
C VAL A 322 1.69 15.61 7.20
N SER A 323 1.27 14.95 8.25
CA SER A 323 1.96 14.92 9.52
C SER A 323 2.15 13.49 9.98
N LEU A 324 3.38 13.09 10.19
CA LEU A 324 3.74 11.80 10.73
C LEU A 324 4.04 11.92 12.22
N VAL A 325 3.28 11.21 13.05
CA VAL A 325 3.34 11.34 14.51
C VAL A 325 3.78 10.03 15.17
N ASN A 326 4.79 10.12 16.03
CA ASN A 326 5.30 8.99 16.81
C ASN A 326 4.59 8.88 18.18
N LEU A 327 4.95 7.86 18.98
CA LEU A 327 4.39 7.62 20.31
C LEU A 327 4.37 8.88 21.19
N ASP A 328 5.49 9.60 21.24
CA ASP A 328 5.64 10.77 22.12
C ASP A 328 4.70 11.91 21.69
N LYS A 329 4.48 12.07 20.37
CA LYS A 329 3.58 13.08 19.83
C LYS A 329 2.11 12.72 20.07
N VAL A 330 1.76 11.43 20.03
CA VAL A 330 0.38 10.98 20.29
C VAL A 330 0.05 11.09 21.76
N TRP A 331 0.91 10.58 22.66
CA TRP A 331 0.57 10.38 24.09
C TRP A 331 1.39 11.20 25.08
N GLY A 332 2.44 11.92 24.65
CA GLY A 332 3.25 12.72 25.55
C GLY A 332 3.85 11.89 26.69
N ALA A 333 3.55 12.23 27.92
CA ALA A 333 4.08 11.54 29.11
C ALA A 333 3.61 10.06 29.21
N GLU A 334 2.48 9.70 28.63
CA GLU A 334 1.93 8.33 28.66
C GLU A 334 2.61 7.41 27.61
N ALA A 335 3.38 7.95 26.69
CA ALA A 335 4.06 7.18 25.63
C ALA A 335 4.92 6.04 26.19
N SER A 336 5.55 6.24 27.36
CA SER A 336 6.36 5.22 28.02
C SER A 336 5.56 4.00 28.48
N THR A 337 4.29 4.17 28.83
CA THR A 337 3.39 3.07 29.19
C THR A 337 3.11 2.19 28.00
N TYR A 338 2.77 2.79 26.86
CA TYR A 338 2.57 2.05 25.60
C TYR A 338 3.86 1.36 25.14
N ALA A 339 4.99 2.03 25.20
CA ALA A 339 6.28 1.45 24.84
C ALA A 339 6.64 0.24 25.72
N THR A 340 6.33 0.31 27.03
CA THR A 340 6.57 -0.79 27.98
C THR A 340 5.67 -1.99 27.68
N ASP A 341 4.38 -1.77 27.43
CA ASP A 341 3.45 -2.86 27.06
C ASP A 341 3.89 -3.52 25.76
N LEU A 342 4.16 -2.73 24.72
CA LEU A 342 4.60 -3.24 23.42
C LEU A 342 5.87 -4.09 23.54
N SER A 343 6.85 -3.67 24.34
CA SER A 343 8.13 -4.35 24.53
C SER A 343 8.06 -5.56 25.47
N SER A 344 6.93 -5.78 26.12
CA SER A 344 6.74 -6.91 27.05
C SER A 344 6.69 -8.24 26.30
N SER A 345 7.51 -9.21 26.71
CA SER A 345 7.52 -10.55 26.11
C SER A 345 6.18 -11.27 26.22
N SER A 346 5.44 -11.05 27.32
CA SER A 346 4.10 -11.63 27.50
C SER A 346 3.08 -11.00 26.54
N SER A 347 3.16 -9.70 26.33
CA SER A 347 2.29 -8.97 25.41
C SER A 347 2.56 -9.38 23.95
N LEU A 348 3.84 -9.48 23.57
CA LEU A 348 4.25 -9.96 22.25
C LEU A 348 3.75 -11.39 21.98
N LEU A 349 3.93 -12.31 22.96
CA LEU A 349 3.46 -13.69 22.83
C LEU A 349 1.93 -13.76 22.68
N ALA A 350 1.19 -13.01 23.49
CA ALA A 350 -0.28 -12.97 23.41
C ALA A 350 -0.78 -12.46 22.05
N ARG A 351 -0.17 -11.40 21.52
CA ARG A 351 -0.45 -10.88 20.18
C ARG A 351 -0.17 -11.93 19.10
N ALA A 352 1.00 -12.56 19.13
CA ALA A 352 1.38 -13.59 18.16
C ALA A 352 0.42 -14.79 18.18
N GLN A 353 0.01 -15.24 19.37
CA GLN A 353 -1.00 -16.30 19.53
C GLN A 353 -2.36 -15.89 18.97
N SER A 354 -2.76 -14.64 19.20
CA SER A 354 -4.01 -14.09 18.63
C SER A 354 -3.96 -14.07 17.11
N LEU A 355 -2.84 -13.64 16.50
CA LEU A 355 -2.67 -13.65 15.04
C LEU A 355 -2.74 -15.07 14.48
N LEU A 356 -1.98 -16.01 15.06
CA LEU A 356 -1.98 -17.41 14.62
C LEU A 356 -3.38 -18.03 14.71
N GLY A 357 -4.05 -17.89 15.87
CA GLY A 357 -5.39 -18.44 16.11
C GLY A 357 -6.47 -17.85 15.21
N ALA A 358 -6.18 -16.74 14.56
CA ALA A 358 -7.10 -16.01 13.70
C ALA A 358 -6.76 -16.14 12.21
N GLY A 359 -5.76 -16.94 11.83
CA GLY A 359 -5.32 -17.12 10.45
C GLY A 359 -4.53 -15.94 9.88
N GLY A 360 -4.09 -15.01 10.73
CA GLY A 360 -3.25 -13.88 10.33
C GLY A 360 -1.74 -14.17 10.30
N ALA A 361 -1.34 -15.41 10.59
CA ALA A 361 0.04 -15.87 10.52
C ALA A 361 0.10 -17.39 10.26
N ALA A 362 1.17 -17.87 9.64
CA ALA A 362 1.39 -19.28 9.38
C ALA A 362 2.01 -20.01 10.56
N THR A 363 2.87 -19.35 11.33
CA THR A 363 3.60 -19.91 12.48
C THR A 363 3.61 -18.91 13.63
N LEU A 364 3.72 -19.44 14.88
CA LEU A 364 3.83 -18.59 16.06
C LEU A 364 5.13 -17.78 16.05
N GLU A 365 6.23 -18.41 15.69
CA GLU A 365 7.55 -17.79 15.65
C GLU A 365 7.60 -16.68 14.58
N GLY A 366 7.07 -16.91 13.37
CA GLY A 366 6.96 -15.89 12.34
C GLY A 366 6.11 -14.71 12.78
N ALA A 367 4.97 -14.96 13.42
CA ALA A 367 4.15 -13.89 14.02
C ALA A 367 4.94 -13.07 15.04
N GLN A 368 5.68 -13.72 15.94
CA GLN A 368 6.52 -13.03 16.92
C GLN A 368 7.63 -12.21 16.26
N GLN A 369 8.30 -12.73 15.25
CA GLN A 369 9.37 -12.03 14.53
C GLN A 369 8.86 -10.77 13.82
N ILE A 370 7.75 -10.87 13.08
CA ILE A 370 7.16 -9.73 12.36
C ILE A 370 6.66 -8.67 13.36
N LEU A 371 5.94 -9.07 14.41
CA LEU A 371 5.46 -8.15 15.44
C LEU A 371 6.61 -7.48 16.17
N ASN A 372 7.63 -8.23 16.60
CA ASN A 372 8.80 -7.68 17.26
C ASN A 372 9.55 -6.68 16.39
N THR A 373 9.65 -6.94 15.08
CA THR A 373 10.24 -6.00 14.11
C THR A 373 9.45 -4.71 14.05
N THR A 374 8.13 -4.78 13.94
CA THR A 374 7.25 -3.59 13.92
C THR A 374 7.34 -2.82 15.25
N ILE A 375 7.31 -3.51 16.36
CA ILE A 375 7.43 -2.92 17.71
C ILE A 375 8.78 -2.23 17.89
N ASP A 376 9.87 -2.84 17.44
CA ASP A 376 11.21 -2.25 17.50
C ASP A 376 11.31 -0.96 16.66
N LEU A 377 10.70 -0.93 15.48
CA LEU A 377 10.58 0.29 14.67
C LEU A 377 9.82 1.40 15.41
N ILE A 378 8.71 1.06 16.07
CA ILE A 378 7.89 2.00 16.83
C ILE A 378 8.64 2.51 18.07
N VAL A 379 9.18 1.60 18.89
CA VAL A 379 9.69 1.93 20.23
C VAL A 379 11.12 2.43 20.17
N ASN A 380 12.02 1.70 19.49
CA ASN A 380 13.46 2.00 19.51
C ASN A 380 13.86 2.94 18.37
N SER A 381 13.32 2.74 17.17
CA SER A 381 13.60 3.62 16.02
C SER A 381 12.73 4.88 16.01
N ARG A 382 11.74 4.99 16.93
CA ARG A 382 10.84 6.14 17.07
C ARG A 382 10.08 6.49 15.81
N LEU A 383 9.76 5.49 14.99
CA LEU A 383 8.99 5.72 13.77
C LEU A 383 7.57 6.22 14.07
N PRO A 384 6.95 6.91 13.12
CA PRO A 384 5.56 7.32 13.21
C PRO A 384 4.63 6.13 13.45
N VAL A 385 3.71 6.29 14.40
CA VAL A 385 2.64 5.34 14.68
C VAL A 385 1.33 5.72 13.99
N ALA A 386 1.22 6.98 13.58
CA ALA A 386 0.07 7.47 12.85
C ALA A 386 0.46 8.51 11.80
N GLU A 387 -0.31 8.55 10.74
CA GLU A 387 -0.31 9.61 9.75
C GLU A 387 -1.57 10.45 9.91
N PHE A 388 -1.43 11.76 9.70
CA PHE A 388 -2.50 12.73 9.77
C PHE A 388 -2.44 13.62 8.54
N ILE A 389 -3.51 13.66 7.77
CA ILE A 389 -3.63 14.47 6.56
C ILE A 389 -4.72 15.49 6.76
N ALA A 390 -4.35 16.77 6.73
CA ALA A 390 -5.30 17.88 6.76
C ALA A 390 -5.61 18.34 5.35
N ASP A 391 -6.89 18.45 5.04
CA ASP A 391 -7.40 18.83 3.72
C ASP A 391 -8.57 19.82 3.86
N SER A 392 -8.92 20.51 2.79
CA SER A 392 -10.07 21.40 2.77
C SER A 392 -10.93 21.19 1.54
N TYR A 393 -12.24 21.18 1.75
CA TYR A 393 -13.26 21.07 0.72
C TYR A 393 -14.16 22.32 0.77
N PRO A 394 -14.99 22.59 -0.25
CA PRO A 394 -15.75 23.84 -0.33
C PRO A 394 -16.57 24.21 0.90
N THR A 395 -17.03 23.20 1.65
CA THR A 395 -17.91 23.41 2.81
C THR A 395 -17.32 22.91 4.12
N VAL A 396 -16.25 22.11 4.08
CA VAL A 396 -15.67 21.48 5.26
C VAL A 396 -14.15 21.48 5.21
N LEU A 397 -13.53 21.58 6.37
CA LEU A 397 -12.16 21.13 6.61
C LEU A 397 -12.21 19.67 7.00
N PHE A 398 -11.26 18.89 6.52
CA PHE A 398 -11.19 17.45 6.74
C PHE A 398 -9.83 17.07 7.30
N ALA A 399 -9.82 16.16 8.24
CA ALA A 399 -8.60 15.58 8.79
C ALA A 399 -8.71 14.05 8.70
N ALA A 400 -8.03 13.48 7.72
CA ALA A 400 -7.86 12.03 7.60
C ALA A 400 -6.72 11.57 8.51
N PHE A 401 -6.84 10.36 9.06
CA PHE A 401 -5.79 9.75 9.87
C PHE A 401 -5.90 8.22 9.88
N TRP A 402 -4.79 7.56 10.09
CA TRP A 402 -4.69 6.10 10.24
C TRP A 402 -3.45 5.68 11.02
N PRO A 403 -3.45 4.49 11.65
CA PRO A 403 -2.24 3.87 12.16
C PRO A 403 -1.24 3.61 11.02
N SER A 404 -0.01 4.11 11.13
CA SER A 404 1.02 3.92 10.10
C SER A 404 1.71 2.55 10.17
N GLN A 405 1.81 2.00 11.39
CA GLN A 405 2.48 0.72 11.69
C GLN A 405 1.52 -0.24 12.43
N PRO A 406 0.38 -0.65 11.82
CA PRO A 406 -0.59 -1.47 12.51
C PRO A 406 -0.02 -2.85 12.86
N LEU A 407 -0.38 -3.35 14.06
CA LEU A 407 -0.03 -4.67 14.55
C LEU A 407 -1.06 -5.74 14.13
N SER A 408 -2.27 -5.32 13.79
CA SER A 408 -3.32 -6.19 13.23
C SER A 408 -2.89 -6.84 11.93
N ARG A 409 -3.26 -8.11 11.74
CA ARG A 409 -3.02 -8.85 10.48
C ARG A 409 -4.26 -9.66 10.11
N GLY A 410 -4.57 -9.66 8.83
CA GLY A 410 -5.63 -10.44 8.23
C GLY A 410 -5.13 -11.54 7.31
N HIS A 411 -6.05 -12.01 6.47
CA HIS A 411 -5.76 -13.03 5.47
C HIS A 411 -6.64 -12.87 4.22
N ILE A 412 -6.19 -13.51 3.15
CA ILE A 412 -6.91 -13.61 1.88
C ILE A 412 -6.80 -15.03 1.35
N HIS A 413 -7.93 -15.66 1.03
CA HIS A 413 -7.96 -17.02 0.52
C HIS A 413 -9.05 -17.20 -0.52
N ILE A 414 -8.83 -18.13 -1.44
CA ILE A 414 -9.87 -18.55 -2.38
C ILE A 414 -10.98 -19.33 -1.65
N ASN A 415 -12.21 -19.19 -2.14
CA ASN A 415 -13.37 -19.98 -1.71
C ASN A 415 -13.95 -20.85 -2.85
N THR A 416 -13.34 -20.79 -4.02
CA THR A 416 -13.67 -21.55 -5.21
C THR A 416 -12.45 -21.65 -6.12
N SER A 417 -12.44 -22.60 -7.02
CA SER A 417 -11.39 -22.76 -8.04
C SER A 417 -11.54 -21.81 -9.24
N SER A 418 -12.58 -20.99 -9.30
CA SER A 418 -12.81 -20.07 -10.42
C SER A 418 -11.94 -18.81 -10.31
N PRO A 419 -11.18 -18.44 -11.36
CA PRO A 419 -10.38 -17.22 -11.37
C PRO A 419 -11.22 -15.93 -11.47
N PHE A 420 -12.51 -16.04 -11.80
CA PHE A 420 -13.46 -14.93 -11.93
C PHE A 420 -14.29 -14.69 -10.67
N SER A 421 -14.04 -15.45 -9.61
CA SER A 421 -14.65 -15.21 -8.30
C SER A 421 -13.67 -14.45 -7.41
N PHE A 422 -14.16 -13.43 -6.71
CA PHE A 422 -13.35 -12.73 -5.72
C PHE A 422 -12.93 -13.67 -4.58
N PRO A 423 -11.70 -13.55 -4.10
CA PRO A 423 -11.26 -14.24 -2.88
C PRO A 423 -12.01 -13.71 -1.65
N VAL A 424 -11.99 -14.47 -0.58
CA VAL A 424 -12.45 -14.01 0.74
C VAL A 424 -11.31 -13.25 1.40
N ILE A 425 -11.51 -11.95 1.59
CA ILE A 425 -10.56 -11.06 2.26
C ILE A 425 -11.11 -10.73 3.64
N THR A 426 -10.35 -11.09 4.67
CA THR A 426 -10.65 -10.76 6.07
C THR A 426 -9.52 -9.89 6.61
N PRO A 427 -9.63 -8.57 6.52
CA PRO A 427 -8.56 -7.64 6.86
C PRO A 427 -8.17 -7.66 8.33
N ARG A 428 -9.15 -7.88 9.23
CA ARG A 428 -9.00 -7.83 10.69
C ARG A 428 -8.39 -6.54 11.21
N LEU A 429 -8.62 -5.46 10.50
CA LEU A 429 -8.13 -4.13 10.89
C LEU A 429 -8.65 -3.77 12.29
N LEU A 430 -7.82 -3.05 13.05
CA LEU A 430 -8.07 -2.71 14.48
C LEU A 430 -8.34 -3.92 15.39
N SER A 431 -7.84 -5.11 15.06
CA SER A 431 -7.97 -6.28 15.95
C SER A 431 -6.98 -6.27 17.13
N ASP A 432 -5.91 -5.46 17.05
CA ASP A 432 -4.97 -5.22 18.13
C ASP A 432 -5.37 -3.97 18.94
N LEU A 433 -5.26 -4.05 20.26
CA LEU A 433 -5.63 -2.95 21.16
C LEU A 433 -4.75 -1.70 20.97
N PHE A 434 -3.52 -1.87 20.53
CA PHE A 434 -2.63 -0.74 20.23
C PHE A 434 -3.13 0.04 19.01
N ASP A 435 -3.56 -0.65 17.95
CA ASP A 435 -4.14 -0.01 16.78
C ASP A 435 -5.43 0.76 17.12
N GLN A 436 -6.27 0.18 18.02
CA GLN A 436 -7.46 0.85 18.53
C GLN A 436 -7.10 2.12 19.33
N ALA A 437 -6.07 2.03 20.20
CA ALA A 437 -5.62 3.18 20.98
C ALA A 437 -5.11 4.33 20.09
N ILE A 438 -4.39 4.01 19.01
CA ILE A 438 -3.97 5.01 18.02
C ILE A 438 -5.20 5.63 17.35
N ALA A 439 -6.12 4.83 16.83
CA ALA A 439 -7.31 5.29 16.13
C ALA A 439 -8.14 6.26 16.98
N VAL A 440 -8.42 5.90 18.24
CA VAL A 440 -9.14 6.75 19.19
C VAL A 440 -8.37 8.04 19.52
N SER A 441 -7.06 7.92 19.79
CA SER A 441 -6.23 9.08 20.11
C SER A 441 -6.16 10.08 18.97
N MET A 442 -6.04 9.60 17.74
CA MET A 442 -6.02 10.47 16.55
C MET A 442 -7.38 11.14 16.31
N ALA A 443 -8.49 10.41 16.51
CA ALA A 443 -9.83 10.98 16.42
C ALA A 443 -10.04 12.10 17.46
N ARG A 444 -9.63 11.90 18.72
CA ARG A 444 -9.69 12.97 19.74
C ARG A 444 -8.83 14.17 19.39
N LYS A 445 -7.59 13.92 18.93
CA LYS A 445 -6.67 15.00 18.56
C LYS A 445 -7.19 15.82 17.37
N SER A 446 -7.86 15.22 16.41
CA SER A 446 -8.48 15.94 15.30
C SER A 446 -9.64 16.83 15.79
N ARG A 447 -10.39 16.40 16.82
CA ARG A 447 -11.42 17.26 17.46
C ARG A 447 -10.79 18.45 18.17
N VAL A 448 -9.71 18.22 18.92
CA VAL A 448 -8.95 19.32 19.55
C VAL A 448 -8.38 20.27 18.50
N LEU A 449 -7.94 19.76 17.35
CA LEU A 449 -7.43 20.57 16.27
C LEU A 449 -8.50 21.55 15.74
N PHE A 450 -9.66 21.06 15.34
CA PHE A 450 -10.72 21.90 14.78
C PHE A 450 -11.36 22.84 15.81
N ALA A 451 -11.29 22.53 17.10
CA ALA A 451 -11.71 23.40 18.17
C ALA A 451 -10.64 24.41 18.62
N ASN A 452 -9.49 24.46 17.95
CA ASN A 452 -8.42 25.42 18.26
C ASN A 452 -8.80 26.83 17.80
N ASP A 453 -8.46 27.86 18.63
CA ASP A 453 -8.75 29.26 18.37
C ASP A 453 -8.24 29.75 17.00
N ALA A 454 -7.19 29.11 16.45
CA ALA A 454 -6.69 29.42 15.11
C ALA A 454 -7.74 29.24 14.00
N PHE A 455 -8.78 28.45 14.24
CA PHE A 455 -9.86 28.19 13.27
C PHE A 455 -11.12 29.01 13.53
N GLU A 456 -11.21 29.84 14.60
CA GLU A 456 -12.46 30.52 15.01
C GLU A 456 -13.09 31.39 13.92
N ASP A 457 -12.26 32.03 13.08
CA ASP A 457 -12.73 32.88 11.98
C ASP A 457 -13.21 32.10 10.74
N VAL A 458 -12.86 30.81 10.63
CA VAL A 458 -13.10 29.97 9.45
C VAL A 458 -14.11 28.86 9.73
N VAL A 459 -14.06 28.25 10.91
CA VAL A 459 -14.88 27.11 11.30
C VAL A 459 -16.14 27.57 12.02
N GLN A 460 -17.30 27.18 11.48
CA GLN A 460 -18.61 27.42 12.07
C GLN A 460 -18.96 26.34 13.10
N ASP A 461 -18.70 25.07 12.77
CA ASP A 461 -18.93 23.93 13.66
C ASP A 461 -17.71 23.00 13.63
N PRO A 462 -16.91 22.98 14.70
CA PRO A 462 -15.72 22.12 14.79
C PRO A 462 -16.05 20.62 14.99
N PHE A 463 -17.34 20.31 15.25
CA PHE A 463 -17.80 18.94 15.52
C PHE A 463 -18.81 18.43 14.49
N TYR A 464 -18.69 18.91 13.25
CA TYR A 464 -19.64 18.61 12.18
C TYR A 464 -19.74 17.10 11.89
N ASP A 465 -18.61 16.37 11.83
CA ASP A 465 -18.62 14.91 11.71
C ASP A 465 -17.47 14.31 12.54
N PRO A 466 -17.76 13.36 13.42
CA PRO A 466 -19.05 12.86 13.89
C PRO A 466 -19.80 13.89 14.79
N GLN A 467 -21.08 14.12 14.53
CA GLN A 467 -21.87 15.17 15.20
C GLN A 467 -22.05 14.96 16.70
N ASN A 468 -22.11 13.72 17.16
CA ASN A 468 -22.51 13.40 18.54
C ASN A 468 -21.34 12.97 19.44
N ILE A 469 -20.10 13.04 18.95
CA ILE A 469 -18.91 12.65 19.70
C ILE A 469 -18.02 13.88 19.87
N GLY A 470 -18.07 14.48 21.07
CA GLY A 470 -17.21 15.61 21.43
C GLY A 470 -15.80 15.17 21.86
N ILE A 471 -14.95 16.13 22.21
CA ILE A 471 -13.56 15.87 22.66
C ILE A 471 -13.49 14.83 23.78
N ASN A 472 -14.49 14.83 24.68
CA ASN A 472 -14.57 13.91 25.84
C ASN A 472 -15.38 12.63 25.55
N GLY A 473 -15.63 12.31 24.27
CA GLY A 473 -16.29 11.05 23.90
C GLY A 473 -15.53 9.83 24.43
N THR A 474 -16.27 8.76 24.75
CA THR A 474 -15.67 7.51 25.24
C THR A 474 -14.91 6.77 24.14
N ASP A 475 -14.04 5.84 24.50
CA ASP A 475 -13.31 5.02 23.53
C ASP A 475 -14.28 4.17 22.69
N GLU A 476 -15.35 3.64 23.30
CA GLU A 476 -16.37 2.87 22.60
C GLU A 476 -17.13 3.71 21.56
N GLU A 477 -17.44 4.98 21.87
CA GLU A 477 -18.10 5.89 20.93
C GLU A 477 -17.19 6.16 19.72
N TYR A 478 -15.92 6.45 19.96
CA TYR A 478 -14.95 6.68 18.88
C TYR A 478 -14.70 5.42 18.06
N LEU A 479 -14.52 4.26 18.66
CA LEU A 479 -14.32 2.98 17.96
C LEU A 479 -15.56 2.62 17.13
N GLY A 480 -16.76 2.75 17.72
CA GLY A 480 -18.01 2.47 17.01
C GLY A 480 -18.29 3.42 15.84
N TRP A 481 -17.81 4.66 15.90
CA TRP A 481 -17.81 5.57 14.76
C TRP A 481 -16.75 5.17 13.73
N TYR A 482 -15.53 4.90 14.18
CA TYR A 482 -14.41 4.51 13.32
C TYR A 482 -14.76 3.27 12.48
N GLU A 483 -15.33 2.24 13.10
CA GLU A 483 -15.77 1.02 12.40
C GLU A 483 -16.79 1.27 11.28
N LYS A 484 -17.62 2.29 11.42
CA LYS A 484 -18.64 2.64 10.42
C LYS A 484 -18.13 3.51 9.29
N THR A 485 -17.11 4.30 9.54
CA THR A 485 -16.60 5.31 8.60
C THR A 485 -15.23 4.96 8.03
N ALA A 486 -14.62 3.91 8.56
CA ALA A 486 -13.29 3.50 8.15
C ALA A 486 -13.25 2.98 6.71
N TYR A 487 -12.11 3.21 6.08
CA TYR A 487 -11.73 2.68 4.78
C TYR A 487 -10.26 2.25 4.80
N GLY A 488 -9.87 1.34 3.94
CA GLY A 488 -8.46 0.97 3.77
C GLY A 488 -7.68 2.09 3.08
N ALA A 489 -6.45 2.37 3.55
CA ALA A 489 -5.54 3.24 2.83
C ALA A 489 -5.09 2.64 1.48
N SER A 490 -5.41 1.37 1.27
CA SER A 490 -5.07 0.58 0.08
C SER A 490 -3.55 0.44 -0.12
N HIS A 491 -2.84 0.30 0.98
CA HIS A 491 -1.43 -0.05 1.04
C HIS A 491 -1.23 -1.54 1.38
N TRP A 492 -2.05 -2.41 0.78
CA TRP A 492 -2.11 -3.85 1.06
C TRP A 492 -0.79 -4.54 0.80
N ILE A 493 -0.26 -5.24 1.80
CA ILE A 493 1.00 -5.98 1.79
C ILE A 493 0.87 -7.36 2.45
N GLY A 494 1.89 -8.17 2.38
CA GLY A 494 2.15 -9.28 3.29
C GLY A 494 1.62 -10.65 2.87
N SER A 495 0.67 -10.74 1.93
CA SER A 495 0.03 -12.02 1.56
C SER A 495 0.96 -13.08 0.95
N THR A 496 2.18 -12.68 0.59
CA THR A 496 3.24 -13.55 0.03
C THR A 496 4.61 -13.17 0.62
N ALA A 497 4.67 -13.00 1.95
CA ALA A 497 5.77 -12.38 2.67
C ALA A 497 7.15 -12.99 2.36
N MET A 498 8.13 -12.10 2.16
CA MET A 498 9.55 -12.43 2.03
C MET A 498 10.19 -12.50 3.41
N ILE A 499 10.14 -13.68 4.01
CA ILE A 499 10.82 -14.07 5.24
C ILE A 499 11.26 -15.52 5.10
N PRO A 500 12.12 -16.06 5.98
CA PRO A 500 12.49 -17.48 5.96
C PRO A 500 11.28 -18.42 5.92
N GLN A 501 11.37 -19.50 5.14
CA GLN A 501 10.25 -20.42 4.92
C GLN A 501 9.71 -21.03 6.24
N GLU A 502 10.61 -21.37 7.16
CA GLU A 502 10.29 -21.93 8.47
C GLU A 502 9.49 -20.97 9.36
N LEU A 503 9.58 -19.66 9.11
CA LEU A 503 8.78 -18.64 9.77
C LEU A 503 7.42 -18.41 9.09
N GLY A 504 7.13 -19.13 8.01
CA GLY A 504 5.92 -18.97 7.21
C GLY A 504 6.10 -18.08 5.98
N GLY A 505 7.35 -17.89 5.52
CA GLY A 505 7.64 -17.16 4.29
C GLY A 505 7.10 -17.84 3.05
N VAL A 506 6.85 -17.05 2.01
CA VAL A 506 6.34 -17.49 0.70
C VAL A 506 7.39 -17.36 -0.37
N VAL A 507 8.19 -16.32 -0.32
CA VAL A 507 9.27 -16.09 -1.29
C VAL A 507 10.63 -15.95 -0.61
N SER A 508 11.67 -16.39 -1.33
CA SER A 508 13.07 -16.24 -0.92
C SER A 508 13.58 -14.81 -1.15
N THR A 509 14.84 -14.56 -0.76
CA THR A 509 15.55 -13.29 -1.03
C THR A 509 15.79 -13.01 -2.51
N THR A 510 15.69 -14.03 -3.36
CA THR A 510 15.69 -13.90 -4.83
C THR A 510 14.28 -13.82 -5.41
N LEU A 511 13.26 -13.66 -4.55
CA LEU A 511 11.84 -13.56 -4.90
C LEU A 511 11.23 -14.82 -5.50
N GLN A 512 11.94 -15.96 -5.48
CA GLN A 512 11.40 -17.25 -5.91
C GLN A 512 10.43 -17.80 -4.87
N VAL A 513 9.31 -18.34 -5.34
CA VAL A 513 8.31 -19.01 -4.50
C VAL A 513 8.92 -20.30 -3.95
N TYR A 514 8.97 -20.44 -2.64
CA TYR A 514 9.53 -21.62 -1.97
C TYR A 514 8.89 -22.92 -2.45
N GLY A 515 9.70 -23.95 -2.58
CA GLY A 515 9.27 -25.27 -3.05
C GLY A 515 8.90 -25.32 -4.53
N THR A 516 9.28 -24.30 -5.33
CA THR A 516 9.09 -24.28 -6.78
C THR A 516 10.34 -23.82 -7.52
N ARG A 517 10.38 -24.08 -8.81
CA ARG A 517 11.40 -23.55 -9.72
C ARG A 517 10.77 -22.69 -10.80
N SER A 518 11.48 -21.66 -11.25
CA SER A 518 11.06 -20.77 -12.34
C SER A 518 9.74 -20.02 -12.07
N LEU A 519 9.47 -19.67 -10.80
CA LEU A 519 8.30 -18.90 -10.39
C LEU A 519 8.72 -17.85 -9.35
N ARG A 520 8.44 -16.58 -9.64
CA ARG A 520 8.72 -15.46 -8.73
C ARG A 520 7.49 -14.62 -8.45
N ILE A 521 7.53 -13.88 -7.33
CA ILE A 521 6.56 -12.82 -7.01
C ILE A 521 7.30 -11.50 -6.87
N VAL A 522 6.80 -10.47 -7.55
CA VAL A 522 7.39 -9.12 -7.58
C VAL A 522 6.26 -8.10 -7.40
N ASP A 523 5.71 -8.02 -6.21
CA ASP A 523 4.67 -7.06 -5.84
C ASP A 523 4.66 -6.75 -4.34
N ALA A 524 3.65 -6.01 -3.88
CA ALA A 524 3.51 -5.59 -2.48
C ALA A 524 3.33 -6.76 -1.50
N GLY A 525 2.86 -7.90 -1.96
CA GLY A 525 2.67 -9.10 -1.13
C GLY A 525 3.92 -9.58 -0.43
N ILE A 526 5.12 -9.26 -0.96
CA ILE A 526 6.39 -9.67 -0.36
C ILE A 526 6.78 -8.89 0.90
N LEU A 527 6.23 -7.70 1.13
CA LEU A 527 6.57 -6.87 2.29
C LEU A 527 5.94 -7.44 3.55
N PRO A 528 6.72 -7.84 4.57
CA PRO A 528 6.20 -8.54 5.75
C PRO A 528 5.61 -7.60 6.82
N PHE A 529 5.88 -6.31 6.74
CA PHE A 529 5.37 -5.26 7.64
C PHE A 529 5.16 -3.95 6.87
N GLN A 530 4.30 -3.06 7.40
CA GLN A 530 4.01 -1.76 6.82
C GLN A 530 5.21 -0.82 6.87
N ILE A 531 5.24 0.05 5.86
CA ILE A 531 6.17 1.17 5.79
C ILE A 531 5.40 2.49 5.92
N THR A 532 6.05 3.50 6.49
CA THR A 532 5.41 4.80 6.77
C THR A 532 5.31 5.71 5.54
N SER A 533 5.84 5.29 4.40
CA SER A 533 6.08 6.15 3.23
C SER A 533 5.09 5.99 2.09
N HIS A 534 3.90 5.48 2.25
CA HIS A 534 3.11 5.03 1.12
C HIS A 534 3.92 4.10 0.17
N THR A 535 3.41 2.95 -0.20
CA THR A 535 4.22 1.83 -0.71
C THR A 535 4.90 2.06 -2.06
N MET A 536 4.51 3.11 -2.83
CA MET A 536 4.86 3.26 -4.24
C MET A 536 6.37 3.29 -4.51
N SER A 537 7.14 4.16 -3.85
CA SER A 537 8.58 4.30 -4.08
C SER A 537 9.36 3.03 -3.75
N MET A 538 9.00 2.38 -2.63
CA MET A 538 9.60 1.11 -2.20
C MET A 538 9.36 0.01 -3.23
N LEU A 539 8.15 -0.08 -3.75
CA LEU A 539 7.81 -1.13 -4.71
C LEU A 539 8.47 -0.92 -6.07
N TYR A 540 8.69 0.32 -6.50
CA TYR A 540 9.52 0.58 -7.68
C TYR A 540 10.96 0.10 -7.47
N ALA A 541 11.54 0.30 -6.28
CA ALA A 541 12.86 -0.24 -5.95
C ALA A 541 12.88 -1.78 -5.95
N VAL A 542 11.84 -2.41 -5.38
CA VAL A 542 11.65 -3.87 -5.44
C VAL A 542 11.65 -4.36 -6.88
N ALA A 543 10.90 -3.73 -7.77
CA ALA A 543 10.83 -4.10 -9.18
C ALA A 543 12.18 -3.94 -9.90
N GLN A 544 12.93 -2.87 -9.61
CA GLN A 544 14.27 -2.67 -10.16
C GLN A 544 15.26 -3.73 -9.68
N LYS A 545 15.25 -4.04 -8.39
CA LYS A 545 16.08 -5.08 -7.80
C LYS A 545 15.72 -6.46 -8.35
N ALA A 546 14.42 -6.76 -8.50
CA ALA A 546 13.95 -8.00 -9.11
C ALA A 546 14.50 -8.18 -10.53
N ALA A 547 14.46 -7.12 -11.35
CA ALA A 547 15.05 -7.17 -12.69
C ALA A 547 16.56 -7.46 -12.65
N ALA A 548 17.30 -6.88 -11.70
CA ALA A 548 18.72 -7.17 -11.54
C ALA A 548 18.95 -8.64 -11.18
N LEU A 549 18.24 -9.18 -10.18
CA LEU A 549 18.32 -10.57 -9.76
C LEU A 549 18.00 -11.55 -10.91
N ILE A 550 16.96 -11.25 -11.71
CA ILE A 550 16.59 -12.10 -12.86
C ILE A 550 17.67 -12.09 -13.94
N LEU A 551 18.32 -10.94 -14.15
CA LEU A 551 19.39 -10.79 -15.13
C LEU A 551 20.70 -11.47 -14.68
N GLU A 552 20.95 -11.53 -13.38
CA GLU A 552 22.11 -12.26 -12.81
C GLU A 552 21.93 -13.79 -12.91
N ASP A 553 20.70 -14.29 -12.81
CA ASP A 553 20.34 -15.71 -12.95
C ASP A 553 20.24 -16.17 -14.42
N ALA A 554 20.35 -15.29 -15.40
CA ALA A 554 20.10 -15.56 -16.81
C ALA A 554 21.35 -15.88 -17.63
#